data_12d201eb89738fb5365edc637bf4be7c
#
_entry.id   12d201eb89738fb5365edc637bf4be7c
#
_cell.length_a   1.000
_cell.length_b   1.000
_cell.length_c   1.000
_cell.angle_alpha   90.00
_cell.angle_beta   90.00
_cell.angle_gamma   90.00
#
_symmetry.space_group_name_H-M   'P 1'
#
loop_
_entity.id
_entity.type
_entity.pdbx_description
1 polymer ?
#
loop_
_entity_poly.entity_id
_entity_poly.type
_entity_poly.pdbx_seq_one_letter_code
_entity_poly.pdbx_strand_id
1 'polypeptide(L)'
;MILTFSYGFSQIGEVKINKSEKLEKIIQIKKELNKKIQNLKIQIYNGDRNQAETIKAEYIETFSDTSAKMIYETPNYKVWVGNFFTQIEADKYLLKIRKKYKSAFIFRPEYYEIEIEQENEEEINN
;
A
#
# COMPACT_ATOMS: atom_id res chain seq x y z
N MET A 1 -55.52 43.22 20.57
CA MET A 1 -54.55 42.20 20.98
C MET A 1 -53.98 41.58 19.70
N ILE A 2 -52.81 42.02 19.30
CA ILE A 2 -52.19 41.59 18.05
C ILE A 2 -51.13 40.57 18.43
N LEU A 3 -51.34 39.29 18.08
CA LEU A 3 -50.33 38.22 18.20
C LEU A 3 -49.39 38.25 16.98
N THR A 4 -48.18 38.75 17.17
CA THR A 4 -47.13 38.65 16.16
C THR A 4 -46.47 37.29 16.27
N PHE A 5 -46.79 36.41 15.34
CA PHE A 5 -46.05 35.17 15.14
C PHE A 5 -44.74 35.51 14.42
N SER A 6 -43.62 35.49 15.12
CA SER A 6 -42.33 35.53 14.48
C SER A 6 -41.95 34.10 14.04
N TYR A 7 -42.03 33.87 12.76
CA TYR A 7 -41.47 32.67 12.15
C TYR A 7 -39.95 32.77 12.19
N GLY A 8 -39.33 32.02 13.09
CA GLY A 8 -37.91 31.83 13.05
C GLY A 8 -37.53 30.97 11.84
N PHE A 9 -37.01 31.62 10.80
CA PHE A 9 -36.37 30.88 9.70
C PHE A 9 -35.13 30.21 10.22
N SER A 10 -35.21 28.90 10.41
CA SER A 10 -34.05 28.08 10.65
C SER A 10 -33.17 28.08 9.40
N GLN A 11 -31.94 28.57 9.52
CA GLN A 11 -30.96 28.59 8.45
C GLN A 11 -30.43 27.18 8.17
N ILE A 12 -31.19 26.39 7.42
CA ILE A 12 -30.79 25.03 7.00
C ILE A 12 -29.77 25.07 5.84
N GLY A 13 -29.63 26.23 5.15
CA GLY A 13 -28.75 26.38 3.98
C GLY A 13 -27.24 26.34 4.25
N GLU A 14 -26.76 26.80 5.41
CA GLU A 14 -25.34 26.84 5.75
C GLU A 14 -24.75 25.47 6.06
N VAL A 15 -25.56 24.52 6.53
CA VAL A 15 -25.11 23.16 6.89
C VAL A 15 -24.70 22.34 5.67
N LYS A 16 -25.28 22.58 4.48
CA LYS A 16 -24.95 21.87 3.24
C LYS A 16 -23.57 22.25 2.66
N ILE A 17 -23.15 23.50 2.76
CA ILE A 17 -21.86 24.01 2.29
C ILE A 17 -20.73 23.45 3.15
N ASN A 18 -20.90 23.41 4.47
CA ASN A 18 -19.93 22.84 5.39
C ASN A 18 -19.75 21.31 5.23
N LYS A 19 -20.75 20.59 4.79
CA LYS A 19 -20.65 19.15 4.50
C LYS A 19 -19.78 18.84 3.28
N SER A 20 -19.90 19.63 2.20
CA SER A 20 -19.09 19.41 1.00
C SER A 20 -17.61 19.73 1.24
N GLU A 21 -17.28 20.81 1.96
CA GLU A 21 -15.90 21.15 2.33
C GLU A 21 -15.28 20.10 3.25
N LYS A 22 -16.01 19.60 4.25
CA LYS A 22 -15.56 18.50 5.11
C LYS A 22 -15.32 17.20 4.33
N LEU A 23 -16.20 16.89 3.38
CA LEU A 23 -16.08 15.71 2.54
C LEU A 23 -14.82 15.79 1.64
N GLU A 24 -14.58 16.95 1.01
CA GLU A 24 -13.37 17.18 0.21
C GLU A 24 -12.09 17.08 1.05
N LYS A 25 -12.06 17.65 2.25
CA LYS A 25 -10.94 17.51 3.19
C LYS A 25 -10.71 16.06 3.60
N ILE A 26 -11.76 15.29 3.88
CA ILE A 26 -11.67 13.86 4.21
C ILE A 26 -11.12 13.06 3.03
N ILE A 27 -11.53 13.34 1.80
CA ILE A 27 -11.04 12.70 0.59
C ILE A 27 -9.56 13.02 0.36
N GLN A 28 -9.13 14.27 0.55
CA GLN A 28 -7.73 14.67 0.45
C GLN A 28 -6.86 14.00 1.51
N ILE A 29 -7.31 13.98 2.76
CA ILE A 29 -6.61 13.29 3.87
C ILE A 29 -6.48 11.79 3.57
N LYS A 30 -7.54 11.14 3.07
CA LYS A 30 -7.48 9.74 2.66
C LYS A 30 -6.47 9.50 1.53
N LYS A 31 -6.43 10.38 0.53
CA LYS A 31 -5.44 10.29 -0.56
C LYS A 31 -4.01 10.43 -0.07
N GLU A 32 -3.75 11.36 0.84
CA GLU A 32 -2.43 11.56 1.44
C GLU A 32 -2.02 10.40 2.34
N LEU A 33 -2.94 9.88 3.16
CA LEU A 33 -2.71 8.69 3.98
C LEU A 33 -2.46 7.45 3.12
N ASN A 34 -3.22 7.27 2.04
CA ASN A 34 -3.03 6.14 1.12
C ASN A 34 -1.70 6.21 0.37
N LYS A 35 -1.14 7.39 0.13
CA LYS A 35 0.22 7.55 -0.41
C LYS A 35 1.29 7.15 0.61
N LYS A 36 1.05 7.35 1.89
CA LYS A 36 1.98 7.03 2.98
C LYS A 36 1.86 5.59 3.49
N ILE A 37 0.70 4.95 3.31
CA ILE A 37 0.47 3.57 3.73
C ILE A 37 0.80 2.63 2.57
N GLN A 38 1.84 1.85 2.76
CA GLN A 38 2.21 0.81 1.81
C GLN A 38 1.18 -0.31 1.79
N ASN A 39 0.95 -0.86 0.61
CA ASN A 39 0.13 -2.04 0.45
C ASN A 39 0.81 -3.28 1.06
N LEU A 40 0.02 -4.30 1.35
CA LEU A 40 0.53 -5.57 1.84
C LEU A 40 1.38 -6.27 0.78
N LYS A 41 2.49 -6.84 1.20
CA LYS A 41 3.41 -7.62 0.38
C LYS A 41 3.67 -8.98 1.03
N ILE A 42 4.22 -9.89 0.27
CA ILE A 42 4.63 -11.21 0.75
C ILE A 42 6.15 -11.32 0.59
N GLN A 43 6.85 -11.63 1.66
CA GLN A 43 8.27 -11.97 1.61
C GLN A 43 8.43 -13.46 1.38
N ILE A 44 9.15 -13.83 0.31
CA ILE A 44 9.39 -15.22 -0.06
C ILE A 44 10.82 -15.68 0.21
N TYR A 45 11.74 -14.75 0.40
CA TYR A 45 13.16 -15.06 0.66
C TYR A 45 13.84 -13.99 1.50
N ASN A 46 14.81 -14.42 2.31
CA ASN A 46 15.71 -13.57 3.06
C ASN A 46 17.06 -14.29 3.20
N GLY A 47 18.13 -13.72 2.64
CA GLY A 47 19.47 -14.32 2.68
C GLY A 47 20.48 -13.64 1.75
N ASP A 48 21.31 -14.43 1.09
CA ASP A 48 22.34 -13.91 0.21
C ASP A 48 21.80 -13.40 -1.14
N ARG A 49 22.58 -12.56 -1.81
CA ARG A 49 22.23 -11.91 -3.06
C ARG A 49 21.99 -12.89 -4.21
N ASN A 50 22.88 -13.86 -4.39
CA ASN A 50 22.82 -14.76 -5.53
C ASN A 50 21.57 -15.62 -5.51
N GLN A 51 21.21 -16.13 -4.33
CA GLN A 51 19.97 -16.88 -4.15
C GLN A 51 18.74 -15.98 -4.28
N ALA A 52 18.79 -14.75 -3.81
CA ALA A 52 17.70 -13.79 -3.97
C ALA A 52 17.40 -13.52 -5.45
N GLU A 53 18.43 -13.31 -6.27
CA GLU A 53 18.30 -13.14 -7.73
C GLU A 53 17.69 -14.38 -8.40
N THR A 54 18.16 -15.57 -8.01
CA THR A 54 17.64 -16.85 -8.54
C THR A 54 16.17 -17.05 -8.17
N ILE A 55 15.82 -16.83 -6.91
CA ILE A 55 14.45 -17.00 -6.42
C ILE A 55 13.49 -15.99 -7.05
N LYS A 56 13.93 -14.74 -7.23
CA LYS A 56 13.16 -13.72 -7.93
C LYS A 56 12.86 -14.14 -9.37
N ALA A 57 13.86 -14.57 -10.13
CA ALA A 57 13.71 -15.02 -11.51
C ALA A 57 12.80 -16.25 -11.61
N GLU A 58 12.98 -17.23 -10.73
CA GLU A 58 12.17 -18.43 -10.66
C GLU A 58 10.71 -18.13 -10.32
N TYR A 59 10.46 -17.19 -9.40
CA TYR A 59 9.12 -16.74 -9.05
C TYR A 59 8.40 -16.09 -10.24
N ILE A 60 9.06 -15.17 -10.92
CA ILE A 60 8.52 -14.49 -12.10
C ILE A 60 8.14 -15.51 -13.18
N GLU A 61 9.01 -16.49 -13.43
CA GLU A 61 8.75 -17.54 -14.41
C GLU A 61 7.59 -18.45 -13.99
N THR A 62 7.52 -18.86 -12.73
CA THR A 62 6.51 -19.79 -12.23
C THR A 62 5.12 -19.18 -12.12
N PHE A 63 5.01 -17.95 -11.62
CA PHE A 63 3.74 -17.28 -11.34
C PHE A 63 3.35 -16.24 -12.37
N SER A 64 4.20 -15.96 -13.35
CA SER A 64 4.01 -14.90 -14.35
C SER A 64 3.72 -13.53 -13.73
N ASP A 65 4.30 -13.27 -12.59
CA ASP A 65 4.09 -12.07 -11.77
C ASP A 65 5.37 -11.23 -11.71
N THR A 66 5.35 -10.09 -12.36
CA THR A 66 6.48 -9.14 -12.43
C THR A 66 6.57 -8.21 -11.21
N SER A 67 5.69 -8.36 -10.23
CA SER A 67 5.71 -7.56 -9.00
C SER A 67 6.88 -7.89 -8.06
N ALA A 68 7.61 -8.98 -8.33
CA ALA A 68 8.74 -9.41 -7.52
C ALA A 68 9.87 -8.38 -7.52
N LYS A 69 10.28 -7.96 -6.34
CA LYS A 69 11.38 -7.03 -6.12
C LYS A 69 12.40 -7.61 -5.15
N MET A 70 13.66 -7.33 -5.43
CA MET A 70 14.75 -7.64 -4.51
C MET A 70 15.09 -6.40 -3.71
N ILE A 71 15.08 -6.52 -2.39
CA ILE A 71 15.34 -5.43 -1.45
C ILE A 71 16.61 -5.77 -0.64
N TYR A 72 17.52 -4.81 -0.56
CA TYR A 72 18.67 -4.92 0.32
C TYR A 72 18.38 -4.28 1.67
N GLU A 73 18.38 -5.09 2.69
CA GLU A 73 18.27 -4.65 4.08
C GLU A 73 19.40 -5.31 4.87
N THR A 74 20.43 -4.51 5.18
CA THR A 74 21.68 -4.97 5.76
C THR A 74 21.46 -5.94 6.95
N PRO A 75 22.09 -7.13 6.96
CA PRO A 75 23.09 -7.63 5.99
C PRO A 75 22.52 -8.48 4.84
N ASN A 76 21.19 -8.64 4.75
CA ASN A 76 20.54 -9.61 3.88
C ASN A 76 19.82 -8.97 2.71
N TYR A 77 19.64 -9.77 1.66
CA TYR A 77 18.75 -9.49 0.54
C TYR A 77 17.42 -10.21 0.74
N LYS A 78 16.33 -9.51 0.46
CA LYS A 78 14.97 -10.03 0.58
C LYS A 78 14.28 -10.01 -0.78
N VAL A 79 13.39 -10.95 -1.02
CA VAL A 79 12.50 -10.94 -2.19
C VAL A 79 11.07 -10.74 -1.73
N TRP A 80 10.48 -9.65 -2.19
CA TRP A 80 9.09 -9.28 -1.93
C TRP A 80 8.25 -9.41 -3.18
N VAL A 81 7.07 -9.94 -3.04
CA VAL A 81 6.13 -10.16 -4.15
C VAL A 81 4.74 -9.67 -3.80
N GLY A 82 3.98 -9.34 -4.83
CA GLY A 82 2.62 -8.89 -4.70
C GLY A 82 2.47 -7.44 -4.28
N ASN A 83 1.25 -6.98 -4.37
CA ASN A 83 0.84 -5.64 -3.96
C ASN A 83 -0.65 -5.67 -3.65
N PHE A 84 -1.00 -6.00 -2.42
CA PHE A 84 -2.37 -6.28 -2.00
C PHE A 84 -2.94 -5.14 -1.18
N PHE A 85 -4.16 -4.73 -1.51
CA PHE A 85 -4.87 -3.69 -0.76
C PHE A 85 -5.53 -4.25 0.50
N THR A 86 -5.94 -5.50 0.48
CA THR A 86 -6.68 -6.14 1.58
C THR A 86 -5.96 -7.38 2.10
N GLN A 87 -6.18 -7.68 3.38
CA GLN A 87 -5.66 -8.89 4.02
C GLN A 87 -6.21 -10.17 3.36
N ILE A 88 -7.47 -10.16 2.94
CA ILE A 88 -8.12 -11.32 2.31
C ILE A 88 -7.47 -11.68 0.98
N GLU A 89 -7.16 -10.70 0.15
CA GLU A 89 -6.43 -10.91 -1.10
C GLU A 89 -5.04 -11.47 -0.85
N ALA A 90 -4.31 -10.89 0.10
CA ALA A 90 -2.99 -11.34 0.48
C ALA A 90 -3.00 -12.78 1.01
N ASP A 91 -3.96 -13.13 1.87
CA ASP A 91 -4.11 -14.47 2.43
C ASP A 91 -4.39 -15.52 1.35
N LYS A 92 -5.29 -15.23 0.41
CA LYS A 92 -5.57 -16.12 -0.72
C LYS A 92 -4.32 -16.38 -1.57
N TYR A 93 -3.58 -15.34 -1.84
CA TYR A 93 -2.36 -15.44 -2.63
C TYR A 93 -1.24 -16.17 -1.87
N LEU A 94 -1.14 -15.93 -0.57
CA LEU A 94 -0.18 -16.60 0.30
C LEU A 94 -0.39 -18.12 0.32
N LEU A 95 -1.62 -18.61 0.34
CA LEU A 95 -1.92 -20.05 0.25
C LEU A 95 -1.36 -20.66 -1.03
N LYS A 96 -1.44 -19.95 -2.14
CA LYS A 96 -0.89 -20.37 -3.43
C LYS A 96 0.65 -20.39 -3.41
N ILE A 97 1.27 -19.34 -2.87
CA ILE A 97 2.73 -19.19 -2.81
C ILE A 97 3.37 -20.20 -1.85
N ARG A 98 2.75 -20.49 -0.71
CA ARG A 98 3.26 -21.42 0.29
C ARG A 98 3.40 -22.86 -0.18
N LYS A 99 2.77 -23.21 -1.28
CA LYS A 99 3.00 -24.53 -1.92
C LYS A 99 4.46 -24.69 -2.35
N LYS A 100 5.11 -23.62 -2.77
CA LYS A 100 6.52 -23.59 -3.20
C LYS A 100 7.43 -22.93 -2.16
N TYR A 101 7.02 -21.81 -1.60
CA TYR A 101 7.78 -21.01 -0.63
C TYR A 101 7.13 -21.13 0.76
N LYS A 102 7.49 -22.17 1.48
CA LYS A 102 6.83 -22.54 2.75
C LYS A 102 7.01 -21.50 3.88
N SER A 103 8.10 -20.75 3.85
CA SER A 103 8.39 -19.70 4.84
C SER A 103 7.82 -18.32 4.48
N ALA A 104 7.09 -18.21 3.39
CA ALA A 104 6.49 -16.95 2.96
C ALA A 104 5.51 -16.39 4.01
N PHE A 105 5.53 -15.09 4.20
CA PHE A 105 4.63 -14.40 5.11
C PHE A 105 4.21 -13.03 4.57
N ILE A 106 3.05 -12.57 5.01
CA ILE A 106 2.49 -11.27 4.67
C ILE A 106 3.02 -10.22 5.65
N PHE A 107 3.37 -9.06 5.14
CA PHE A 107 3.77 -7.91 5.94
C PHE A 107 3.40 -6.60 5.24
N ARG A 108 3.51 -5.50 5.95
CA ARG A 108 3.36 -4.15 5.41
C ARG A 108 4.72 -3.46 5.49
N PRO A 109 5.34 -3.12 4.35
CA PRO A 109 6.63 -2.43 4.38
C PRO A 109 6.50 -1.02 4.96
N GLU A 110 7.55 -0.53 5.57
CA GLU A 110 7.62 0.84 6.05
C GLU A 110 7.92 1.82 4.91
N TYR A 111 7.42 3.03 5.00
CA TYR A 111 7.45 4.01 3.93
C TYR A 111 8.87 4.42 3.48
N TYR A 112 9.81 4.51 4.40
CA TYR A 112 11.17 4.97 4.11
C TYR A 112 11.97 4.04 3.18
N GLU A 113 11.64 2.75 3.14
CA GLU A 113 12.35 1.76 2.31
C GLU A 113 12.13 1.96 0.80
N ILE A 114 11.03 2.62 0.42
CA ILE A 114 10.71 2.87 -0.99
C ILE A 114 11.35 4.15 -1.53
N GLU A 115 11.58 5.15 -0.69
CA GLU A 115 12.30 6.34 -1.11
C GLU A 115 13.73 6.02 -1.57
N ILE A 116 14.39 5.07 -0.90
CA ILE A 116 15.73 4.60 -1.26
C ILE A 116 15.77 3.88 -2.60
N GLU A 117 14.74 3.07 -2.91
CA GLU A 117 14.65 2.39 -4.21
C GLU A 117 14.47 3.37 -5.39
N GLN A 118 13.71 4.42 -5.21
CA GLN A 118 13.46 5.44 -6.24
C GLN A 118 14.71 6.30 -6.51
N GLU A 119 15.44 6.68 -5.48
CA GLU A 119 16.71 7.42 -5.64
C GLU A 119 17.76 6.61 -6.39
N ASN A 120 17.85 5.31 -6.13
CA ASN A 120 18.79 4.44 -6.83
C ASN A 120 18.42 4.19 -8.30
N GLU A 121 17.13 4.22 -8.66
CA GLU A 121 16.68 4.11 -10.04
C GLU A 121 16.92 5.41 -10.83
N GLU A 122 16.81 6.57 -10.20
CA GLU A 122 17.11 7.86 -10.83
C GLU A 122 18.62 8.08 -11.05
N GLU A 123 19.49 7.62 -10.14
CA GLU A 123 20.94 7.70 -10.32
C GLU A 123 21.48 6.80 -11.44
N ILE A 124 20.82 5.67 -11.72
CA ILE A 124 21.22 4.73 -12.78
C ILE A 124 20.82 5.26 -14.18
N ASN A 125 19.80 6.11 -14.26
CA ASN A 125 19.28 6.65 -15.54
C ASN A 125 19.86 8.01 -15.95
N ASN A 126 20.76 8.59 -15.17
CA ASN A 126 21.53 9.76 -15.50
C ASN A 126 22.99 9.41 -15.82
#